data_5804f421f16811393cfc74812333ebd0
#
_entry.id   5804f421f16811393cfc74812333ebd0
#
_cell.length_a   1.000
_cell.length_b   1.000
_cell.length_c   1.000
_cell.angle_alpha   90.00
_cell.angle_beta   90.00
_cell.angle_gamma   90.00
#
_symmetry.space_group_name_H-M   'P 1'
#
loop_
_entity.id
_entity.type
_entity.pdbx_description
1 polymer ?
#
loop_
_entity_poly.entity_id
_entity_poly.type
_entity_poly.pdbx_seq_one_letter_code
_entity_poly.pdbx_strand_id
1 'polypeptide(L)'
;MTTPKRTERSRNLILDAADLAFRELGFTSTSMEEIAIRAGLTRKTVYNLFSSKEEIALRLIAGVEADDAAYRARIEADEDVFVLLETVFLDSARWCLVNPSLARLALAPAERPSLQPPPDRPSFQRLVRDLLVLGQRQGAIRRDDDANFMALILLGIYGQAMLSALSGGSFSEDEIRHLIRIVVEGIGERPVARRTGQ
;
A
#
# COMPACT_ATOMS: atom_id res chain seq x y z
N MET A 1 -13.72 13.79 -24.20
CA MET A 1 -12.93 12.59 -23.82
C MET A 1 -11.82 12.46 -24.84
N THR A 2 -10.58 12.72 -24.45
CA THR A 2 -9.40 12.64 -25.35
C THR A 2 -9.00 11.17 -25.51
N THR A 3 -8.92 10.67 -26.74
CA THR A 3 -8.45 9.32 -27.03
C THR A 3 -7.00 9.18 -26.57
N PRO A 4 -6.65 8.17 -25.73
CA PRO A 4 -5.28 7.98 -25.27
C PRO A 4 -4.33 7.81 -26.46
N LYS A 5 -3.15 8.44 -26.40
CA LYS A 5 -2.13 8.31 -27.44
C LYS A 5 -1.78 6.81 -27.58
N ARG A 6 -1.48 6.37 -28.80
CA ARG A 6 -1.16 4.94 -29.11
C ARG A 6 -0.17 4.30 -28.11
N THR A 7 0.79 5.06 -27.65
CA THR A 7 1.78 4.63 -26.63
C THR A 7 1.15 4.37 -25.28
N GLU A 8 0.20 5.20 -24.84
CA GLU A 8 -0.50 5.04 -23.57
C GLU A 8 -1.42 3.81 -23.59
N ARG A 9 -2.12 3.58 -24.71
CA ARG A 9 -2.91 2.37 -24.92
C ARG A 9 -2.05 1.12 -24.84
N SER A 10 -0.85 1.12 -25.47
CA SER A 10 0.06 -0.02 -25.39
C SER A 10 0.60 -0.24 -23.98
N ARG A 11 0.88 0.83 -23.22
CA ARG A 11 1.28 0.72 -21.81
C ARG A 11 0.19 0.04 -20.97
N ASN A 12 -1.06 0.45 -21.13
CA ASN A 12 -2.17 -0.14 -20.40
C ASN A 12 -2.36 -1.62 -20.74
N LEU A 13 -2.30 -2.00 -22.04
CA LEU A 13 -2.36 -3.40 -22.45
C LEU A 13 -1.24 -4.25 -21.81
N ILE A 14 -0.04 -3.70 -21.67
CA ILE A 14 1.09 -4.39 -21.01
C ILE A 14 0.82 -4.54 -19.52
N LEU A 15 0.35 -3.50 -18.85
CA LEU A 15 0.05 -3.53 -17.42
C LEU A 15 -1.06 -4.53 -17.11
N ASP A 16 -2.16 -4.52 -17.87
CA ASP A 16 -3.28 -5.45 -17.71
C ASP A 16 -2.83 -6.90 -17.93
N ALA A 17 -2.06 -7.15 -18.97
CA ALA A 17 -1.52 -8.47 -19.27
C ALA A 17 -0.54 -8.98 -18.19
N ALA A 18 0.29 -8.09 -17.65
CA ALA A 18 1.23 -8.42 -16.60
C ALA A 18 0.54 -8.69 -15.27
N ASP A 19 -0.47 -7.91 -14.90
CA ASP A 19 -1.27 -8.12 -13.69
C ASP A 19 -1.89 -9.52 -13.69
N LEU A 20 -2.54 -9.92 -14.80
CA LEU A 20 -3.09 -11.27 -14.97
C LEU A 20 -2.01 -12.35 -14.90
N ALA A 21 -0.89 -12.16 -15.60
CA ALA A 21 0.20 -13.14 -15.60
C ALA A 21 0.82 -13.31 -14.20
N PHE A 22 1.02 -12.23 -13.45
CA PHE A 22 1.55 -12.27 -12.08
C PHE A 22 0.60 -12.97 -11.10
N ARG A 23 -0.71 -12.84 -11.28
CA ARG A 23 -1.71 -13.54 -10.47
C ARG A 23 -1.75 -15.03 -10.78
N GLU A 24 -1.74 -15.40 -12.06
CA GLU A 24 -1.90 -16.79 -12.51
C GLU A 24 -0.62 -17.61 -12.35
N LEU A 25 0.52 -17.07 -12.77
CA LEU A 25 1.80 -17.79 -12.87
C LEU A 25 2.76 -17.45 -11.72
N GLY A 26 2.50 -16.35 -11.02
CA GLY A 26 3.43 -15.74 -10.08
C GLY A 26 4.50 -14.89 -10.76
N PHE A 27 5.11 -13.98 -9.98
CA PHE A 27 6.11 -13.04 -10.50
C PHE A 27 7.35 -13.75 -11.07
N THR A 28 7.87 -14.76 -10.36
CA THR A 28 9.09 -15.46 -10.75
C THR A 28 8.95 -16.19 -12.10
N SER A 29 7.81 -16.86 -12.32
CA SER A 29 7.54 -17.66 -13.51
C SER A 29 7.09 -16.82 -14.71
N THR A 30 6.70 -15.57 -14.51
CA THR A 30 6.30 -14.68 -15.61
C THR A 30 7.53 -14.10 -16.32
N SER A 31 7.53 -14.15 -17.64
CA SER A 31 8.56 -13.55 -18.49
C SER A 31 8.02 -12.33 -19.26
N MET A 32 8.92 -11.48 -19.75
CA MET A 32 8.56 -10.36 -20.64
C MET A 32 7.94 -10.85 -21.96
N GLU A 33 8.30 -12.04 -22.41
CA GLU A 33 7.72 -12.71 -23.59
C GLU A 33 6.26 -13.11 -23.35
N GLU A 34 5.98 -13.73 -22.21
CA GLU A 34 4.63 -14.09 -21.81
C GLU A 34 3.72 -12.85 -21.73
N ILE A 35 4.24 -11.76 -21.14
CA ILE A 35 3.51 -10.49 -21.08
C ILE A 35 3.25 -9.94 -22.48
N ALA A 36 4.21 -10.00 -23.40
CA ALA A 36 4.04 -9.53 -24.76
C ALA A 36 2.96 -10.33 -25.52
N ILE A 37 2.96 -11.66 -25.38
CA ILE A 37 1.96 -12.55 -25.99
C ILE A 37 0.57 -12.21 -25.47
N ARG A 38 0.39 -12.10 -24.15
CA ARG A 38 -0.91 -11.76 -23.52
C ARG A 38 -1.41 -10.37 -23.89
N ALA A 39 -0.49 -9.41 -24.01
CA ALA A 39 -0.82 -8.05 -24.43
C ALA A 39 -1.16 -7.92 -25.93
N GLY A 40 -0.95 -8.96 -26.72
CA GLY A 40 -1.08 -8.92 -28.18
C GLY A 40 -0.07 -7.97 -28.84
N LEU A 41 1.11 -7.83 -28.25
CA LEU A 41 2.17 -6.92 -28.70
C LEU A 41 3.46 -7.67 -29.05
N THR A 42 4.32 -7.05 -29.86
CA THR A 42 5.64 -7.62 -30.11
C THR A 42 6.55 -7.43 -28.87
N ARG A 43 7.47 -8.37 -28.65
CA ARG A 43 8.51 -8.28 -27.61
C ARG A 43 9.25 -6.93 -27.68
N LYS A 44 9.60 -6.47 -28.90
CA LYS A 44 10.25 -5.17 -29.11
C LYS A 44 9.40 -4.02 -28.59
N THR A 45 8.08 -4.06 -28.77
CA THR A 45 7.18 -3.02 -28.28
C THR A 45 7.16 -2.99 -26.75
N VAL A 46 7.15 -4.16 -26.10
CA VAL A 46 7.16 -4.25 -24.63
C VAL A 46 8.48 -3.69 -24.08
N TYR A 47 9.63 -4.12 -24.60
CA TYR A 47 10.94 -3.62 -24.16
C TYR A 47 11.20 -2.14 -24.46
N ASN A 48 10.54 -1.58 -25.47
CA ASN A 48 10.60 -0.13 -25.72
C ASN A 48 9.82 0.70 -24.69
N LEU A 49 8.87 0.08 -23.96
CA LEU A 49 7.98 0.76 -23.02
C LEU A 49 8.33 0.47 -21.56
N PHE A 50 8.91 -0.70 -21.30
CA PHE A 50 9.33 -1.17 -19.97
C PHE A 50 10.63 -1.96 -20.12
N SER A 51 11.63 -1.62 -19.31
CA SER A 51 12.96 -2.24 -19.35
C SER A 51 12.97 -3.65 -18.77
N SER A 52 12.06 -3.93 -17.80
CA SER A 52 12.00 -5.20 -17.09
C SER A 52 10.60 -5.47 -16.54
N LYS A 53 10.35 -6.70 -16.10
CA LYS A 53 9.10 -7.05 -15.39
C LYS A 53 9.01 -6.44 -13.99
N GLU A 54 10.15 -6.14 -13.38
CA GLU A 54 10.24 -5.41 -12.12
C GLU A 54 9.71 -3.99 -12.29
N GLU A 55 10.07 -3.29 -13.36
CA GLU A 55 9.53 -1.96 -13.68
C GLU A 55 8.00 -2.01 -13.86
N ILE A 56 7.50 -3.03 -14.57
CA ILE A 56 6.05 -3.24 -14.75
C ILE A 56 5.37 -3.46 -13.39
N ALA A 57 5.94 -4.33 -12.55
CA ALA A 57 5.41 -4.62 -11.22
C ALA A 57 5.37 -3.37 -10.33
N LEU A 58 6.45 -2.58 -10.29
CA LEU A 58 6.51 -1.31 -9.55
C LEU A 58 5.49 -0.31 -10.09
N ARG A 59 5.23 -0.30 -11.39
CA ARG A 59 4.21 0.57 -11.98
C ARG A 59 2.80 0.16 -11.59
N LEU A 60 2.52 -1.14 -11.50
CA LEU A 60 1.25 -1.67 -11.02
C LEU A 60 1.02 -1.31 -9.54
N ILE A 61 2.02 -1.50 -8.68
CA ILE A 61 1.97 -1.13 -7.26
C ILE A 61 1.72 0.38 -7.13
N ALA A 62 2.47 1.21 -7.86
CA ALA A 62 2.29 2.67 -7.83
C ALA A 62 0.91 3.11 -8.33
N GLY A 63 0.28 2.35 -9.24
CA GLY A 63 -1.10 2.58 -9.68
C GLY A 63 -2.11 2.40 -8.56
N VAL A 64 -1.95 1.32 -7.77
CA VAL A 64 -2.80 1.05 -6.61
C VAL A 64 -2.58 2.11 -5.51
N GLU A 65 -1.34 2.49 -5.25
CA GLU A 65 -1.02 3.56 -4.27
C GLU A 65 -1.58 4.93 -4.68
N ALA A 66 -1.76 5.17 -5.98
CA ALA A 66 -2.31 6.42 -6.50
C ALA A 66 -3.85 6.50 -6.42
N ASP A 67 -4.51 5.37 -6.25
CA ASP A 67 -5.98 5.29 -6.13
C ASP A 67 -6.44 5.52 -4.68
N ASP A 68 -6.00 6.64 -4.09
CA ASP A 68 -6.31 7.01 -2.71
C ASP A 68 -7.36 8.11 -2.56
N ALA A 69 -7.97 8.55 -3.66
CA ALA A 69 -8.89 9.69 -3.68
C ALA A 69 -10.09 9.53 -2.74
N ALA A 70 -10.64 8.32 -2.64
CA ALA A 70 -11.75 8.02 -1.73
C ALA A 70 -11.36 8.20 -0.25
N TYR A 71 -10.16 7.75 0.13
CA TYR A 71 -9.66 7.92 1.49
C TYR A 71 -9.34 9.39 1.79
N ARG A 72 -8.79 10.13 0.83
CA ARG A 72 -8.53 11.58 1.00
C ARG A 72 -9.80 12.37 1.23
N ALA A 73 -10.86 12.08 0.48
CA ALA A 73 -12.18 12.72 0.70
C ALA A 73 -12.71 12.46 2.13
N ARG A 74 -12.52 11.26 2.66
CA ARG A 74 -12.92 10.90 4.04
C ARG A 74 -12.05 11.60 5.09
N ILE A 75 -10.74 11.75 4.83
CA ILE A 75 -9.81 12.53 5.68
C ILE A 75 -10.24 14.01 5.71
N GLU A 76 -10.60 14.59 4.56
CA GLU A 76 -11.09 15.97 4.45
C GLU A 76 -12.44 16.16 5.14
N ALA A 77 -13.30 15.13 5.15
CA ALA A 77 -14.56 15.11 5.87
C ALA A 77 -14.40 14.91 7.39
N ASP A 78 -13.15 14.84 7.90
CA ASP A 78 -12.81 14.65 9.32
C ASP A 78 -13.46 13.40 9.94
N GLU A 79 -13.55 12.32 9.16
CA GLU A 79 -14.10 11.04 9.64
C GLU A 79 -13.21 10.44 10.74
N ASP A 80 -13.79 9.61 11.61
CA ASP A 80 -13.07 8.96 12.72
C ASP A 80 -11.84 8.21 12.24
N VAL A 81 -10.69 8.55 12.82
CA VAL A 81 -9.39 8.03 12.39
C VAL A 81 -9.27 6.52 12.56
N PHE A 82 -9.91 5.93 13.59
CA PHE A 82 -9.80 4.49 13.82
C PHE A 82 -10.59 3.71 12.79
N VAL A 83 -11.77 4.21 12.40
CA VAL A 83 -12.55 3.64 11.30
C VAL A 83 -11.79 3.73 9.98
N LEU A 84 -11.14 4.84 9.73
CA LEU A 84 -10.32 5.04 8.52
C LEU A 84 -9.10 4.13 8.50
N LEU A 85 -8.34 4.05 9.60
CA LEU A 85 -7.19 3.16 9.72
C LEU A 85 -7.60 1.70 9.48
N GLU A 86 -8.66 1.24 10.14
CA GLU A 86 -9.18 -0.11 9.95
C GLU A 86 -9.54 -0.36 8.48
N THR A 87 -10.28 0.54 7.86
CA THR A 87 -10.69 0.42 6.45
C THR A 87 -9.47 0.32 5.53
N VAL A 88 -8.52 1.25 5.64
CA VAL A 88 -7.34 1.33 4.77
C VAL A 88 -6.46 0.08 4.90
N PHE A 89 -6.24 -0.40 6.12
CA PHE A 89 -5.42 -1.60 6.32
C PHE A 89 -6.13 -2.89 5.91
N LEU A 90 -7.45 -3.01 6.10
CA LEU A 90 -8.23 -4.15 5.61
C LEU A 90 -8.23 -4.20 4.08
N ASP A 91 -8.45 -3.07 3.41
CA ASP A 91 -8.45 -3.01 1.95
C ASP A 91 -7.05 -3.32 1.39
N SER A 92 -5.99 -2.80 2.02
CA SER A 92 -4.61 -3.16 1.71
C SER A 92 -4.34 -4.66 1.87
N ALA A 93 -4.82 -5.26 2.96
CA ALA A 93 -4.65 -6.69 3.21
C ALA A 93 -5.39 -7.55 2.19
N ARG A 94 -6.62 -7.20 1.86
CA ARG A 94 -7.39 -7.88 0.80
C ARG A 94 -6.66 -7.83 -0.53
N TRP A 95 -6.13 -6.64 -0.89
CA TRP A 95 -5.31 -6.50 -2.09
C TRP A 95 -4.07 -7.39 -2.06
N CYS A 96 -3.34 -7.43 -0.94
CA CYS A 96 -2.18 -8.29 -0.76
C CYS A 96 -2.50 -9.78 -0.94
N LEU A 97 -3.61 -10.24 -0.39
CA LEU A 97 -4.05 -11.63 -0.51
C LEU A 97 -4.48 -12.01 -1.93
N VAL A 98 -5.07 -11.08 -2.67
CA VAL A 98 -5.44 -11.27 -4.08
C VAL A 98 -4.20 -11.19 -5.00
N ASN A 99 -3.18 -10.42 -4.61
CA ASN A 99 -1.98 -10.16 -5.41
C ASN A 99 -0.69 -10.57 -4.69
N PRO A 100 -0.51 -11.82 -4.25
CA PRO A 100 0.57 -12.21 -3.35
C PRO A 100 1.98 -11.95 -3.92
N SER A 101 2.15 -12.05 -5.22
CA SER A 101 3.43 -11.79 -5.89
C SER A 101 3.83 -10.32 -5.85
N LEU A 102 2.88 -9.42 -6.15
CA LEU A 102 3.11 -7.97 -6.09
C LEU A 102 3.22 -7.48 -4.63
N ALA A 103 2.41 -8.06 -3.74
CA ALA A 103 2.44 -7.74 -2.31
C ALA A 103 3.82 -8.02 -1.70
N ARG A 104 4.46 -9.16 -2.02
CA ARG A 104 5.83 -9.44 -1.55
C ARG A 104 6.83 -8.40 -2.03
N LEU A 105 6.71 -7.91 -3.28
CA LEU A 105 7.58 -6.86 -3.79
C LEU A 105 7.32 -5.52 -3.10
N ALA A 106 6.06 -5.17 -2.82
CA ALA A 106 5.68 -3.93 -2.15
C ALA A 106 6.10 -3.91 -0.68
N LEU A 107 5.93 -5.04 0.04
CA LEU A 107 6.18 -5.15 1.47
C LEU A 107 7.65 -5.42 1.82
N ALA A 108 8.45 -5.94 0.88
CA ALA A 108 9.87 -6.18 1.05
C ALA A 108 10.68 -5.46 -0.05
N PRO A 109 10.67 -4.12 -0.09
CA PRO A 109 11.39 -3.36 -1.08
C PRO A 109 12.91 -3.59 -0.95
N ALA A 110 13.61 -3.57 -2.10
CA ALA A 110 15.07 -3.73 -2.14
C ALA A 110 15.80 -2.59 -1.41
N GLU A 111 15.22 -1.41 -1.40
CA GLU A 111 15.73 -0.24 -0.67
C GLU A 111 14.95 -0.04 0.63
N ARG A 112 15.67 0.38 1.68
CA ARG A 112 15.02 0.67 2.96
C ARG A 112 14.06 1.85 2.81
N PRO A 113 12.84 1.75 3.40
CA PRO A 113 11.92 2.87 3.40
C PRO A 113 12.55 4.11 4.06
N SER A 114 12.39 5.26 3.42
CA SER A 114 12.73 6.54 4.01
C SER A 114 11.76 6.86 5.16
N LEU A 115 12.24 7.59 6.17
CA LEU A 115 11.36 8.12 7.23
C LEU A 115 10.23 8.98 6.64
N GLN A 116 10.55 9.77 5.62
CA GLN A 116 9.55 10.59 4.92
C GLN A 116 9.04 9.87 3.66
N PRO A 117 7.73 9.92 3.39
CA PRO A 117 7.18 9.38 2.17
C PRO A 117 7.71 10.15 0.94
N PRO A 118 7.75 9.53 -0.24
CA PRO A 118 8.17 10.19 -1.47
C PRO A 118 7.39 11.49 -1.69
N PRO A 119 8.08 12.64 -1.95
CA PRO A 119 7.43 13.94 -2.07
C PRO A 119 6.56 14.06 -3.34
N ASP A 120 6.99 13.40 -4.43
CA ASP A 120 6.50 13.67 -5.77
C ASP A 120 5.42 12.67 -6.26
N ARG A 121 5.04 11.70 -5.42
CA ARG A 121 4.03 10.70 -5.79
C ARG A 121 3.19 10.27 -4.59
N PRO A 122 1.93 9.82 -4.82
CA PRO A 122 1.18 9.09 -3.82
C PRO A 122 1.94 7.86 -3.34
N SER A 123 1.74 7.49 -2.08
CA SER A 123 2.27 6.25 -1.51
C SER A 123 1.43 5.82 -0.31
N PHE A 124 1.41 4.53 -0.05
CA PHE A 124 0.71 3.98 1.12
C PHE A 124 1.25 4.58 2.43
N GLN A 125 2.58 4.80 2.50
CA GLN A 125 3.20 5.47 3.65
C GLN A 125 2.66 6.89 3.86
N ARG A 126 2.46 7.66 2.77
CA ARG A 126 1.88 9.01 2.86
C ARG A 126 0.44 8.97 3.36
N LEU A 127 -0.36 8.05 2.83
CA LEU A 127 -1.75 7.88 3.26
C LEU A 127 -1.82 7.57 4.76
N VAL A 128 -1.03 6.60 5.25
CA VAL A 128 -0.97 6.24 6.67
C VAL A 128 -0.51 7.43 7.54
N ARG A 129 0.53 8.16 7.12
CA ARG A 129 0.96 9.39 7.80
C ARG A 129 -0.18 10.41 7.90
N ASP A 130 -0.91 10.64 6.82
CA ASP A 130 -1.98 11.64 6.78
C ASP A 130 -3.15 11.25 7.69
N LEU A 131 -3.45 9.95 7.81
CA LEU A 131 -4.39 9.41 8.80
C LEU A 131 -3.91 9.66 10.25
N LEU A 132 -2.63 9.42 10.53
CA LEU A 132 -2.08 9.68 11.86
C LEU A 132 -2.12 11.19 12.21
N VAL A 133 -1.86 12.07 11.23
CA VAL A 133 -2.03 13.52 11.40
C VAL A 133 -3.49 13.89 11.67
N LEU A 134 -4.44 13.25 10.97
CA LEU A 134 -5.87 13.40 11.27
C LEU A 134 -6.15 13.00 12.72
N GLY A 135 -5.70 11.83 13.15
CA GLY A 135 -5.90 11.35 14.53
C GLY A 135 -5.27 12.25 15.59
N GLN A 136 -4.11 12.86 15.28
CA GLN A 136 -3.51 13.88 16.15
C GLN A 136 -4.38 15.14 16.27
N ARG A 137 -4.99 15.58 15.16
CA ARG A 137 -5.96 16.71 15.18
C ARG A 137 -7.19 16.39 16.00
N GLN A 138 -7.71 15.16 15.85
CA GLN A 138 -8.88 14.67 16.60
C GLN A 138 -8.58 14.41 18.10
N GLY A 139 -7.29 14.41 18.51
CA GLY A 139 -6.90 14.08 19.87
C GLY A 139 -6.97 12.57 20.19
N ALA A 140 -7.16 11.74 19.19
CA ALA A 140 -7.22 10.28 19.31
C ALA A 140 -5.83 9.63 19.26
N ILE A 141 -4.87 10.27 18.59
CA ILE A 141 -3.47 9.86 18.48
C ILE A 141 -2.59 10.88 19.22
N ARG A 142 -1.57 10.39 19.89
CA ARG A 142 -0.60 11.21 20.64
C ARG A 142 0.09 12.24 19.74
N ARG A 143 0.27 13.47 20.29
CA ARG A 143 0.81 14.62 19.55
C ARG A 143 2.30 14.85 19.79
N ASP A 144 2.88 14.14 20.74
CA ASP A 144 4.28 14.27 21.16
C ASP A 144 5.26 13.47 20.28
N ASP A 145 4.76 12.67 19.34
CA ASP A 145 5.54 11.92 18.39
C ASP A 145 5.30 12.38 16.93
N ASP A 146 6.34 12.22 16.10
CA ASP A 146 6.28 12.52 14.67
C ASP A 146 5.43 11.50 13.90
N ALA A 147 4.47 11.98 13.11
CA ALA A 147 3.54 11.13 12.36
C ALA A 147 4.25 10.26 11.30
N ASN A 148 5.39 10.69 10.72
CA ASN A 148 6.16 9.86 9.79
C ASN A 148 6.81 8.70 10.53
N PHE A 149 7.33 8.95 11.73
CA PHE A 149 7.94 7.90 12.55
C PHE A 149 6.90 6.87 12.99
N MET A 150 5.73 7.31 13.46
CA MET A 150 4.63 6.42 13.81
C MET A 150 4.14 5.61 12.59
N ALA A 151 4.04 6.24 11.41
CA ALA A 151 3.68 5.56 10.18
C ALA A 151 4.68 4.46 9.81
N LEU A 152 5.99 4.74 9.96
CA LEU A 152 7.04 3.76 9.69
C LEU A 152 6.95 2.54 10.62
N ILE A 153 6.70 2.76 11.91
CA ILE A 153 6.50 1.68 12.89
C ILE A 153 5.28 0.83 12.53
N LEU A 154 4.13 1.49 12.31
CA LEU A 154 2.87 0.82 11.98
C LEU A 154 3.00 -0.01 10.70
N LEU A 155 3.59 0.56 9.66
CA LEU A 155 3.83 -0.13 8.40
C LEU A 155 4.85 -1.26 8.53
N GLY A 156 5.87 -1.13 9.38
CA GLY A 156 6.83 -2.18 9.65
C GLY A 156 6.17 -3.41 10.29
N ILE A 157 5.33 -3.19 11.30
CA ILE A 157 4.59 -4.26 11.98
C ILE A 157 3.58 -4.90 11.02
N TYR A 158 2.78 -4.08 10.32
CA TYR A 158 1.81 -4.56 9.33
C TYR A 158 2.49 -5.35 8.20
N GLY A 159 3.56 -4.81 7.63
CA GLY A 159 4.28 -5.46 6.54
C GLY A 159 4.85 -6.82 6.94
N GLN A 160 5.43 -6.92 8.14
CA GLN A 160 5.92 -8.19 8.67
C GLN A 160 4.80 -9.22 8.88
N ALA A 161 3.66 -8.79 9.42
CA ALA A 161 2.50 -9.65 9.60
C ALA A 161 1.95 -10.15 8.26
N MET A 162 1.83 -9.27 7.27
CA MET A 162 1.38 -9.64 5.92
C MET A 162 2.36 -10.56 5.20
N LEU A 163 3.67 -10.34 5.31
CA LEU A 163 4.68 -11.26 4.75
C LEU A 163 4.59 -12.65 5.37
N SER A 164 4.35 -12.74 6.67
CA SER A 164 4.12 -14.01 7.37
C SER A 164 2.86 -14.71 6.84
N ALA A 165 1.76 -13.98 6.70
CA ALA A 165 0.51 -14.49 6.13
C ALA A 165 0.70 -15.05 4.71
N LEU A 166 1.38 -14.30 3.85
CA LEU A 166 1.67 -14.70 2.46
C LEU A 166 2.64 -15.89 2.34
N SER A 167 3.31 -16.27 3.42
CA SER A 167 4.27 -17.39 3.45
C SER A 167 3.68 -18.71 3.93
N GLY A 168 2.36 -18.80 4.07
CA GLY A 168 1.65 -20.02 4.45
C GLY A 168 0.91 -19.90 5.78
N GLY A 169 0.89 -18.73 6.39
CA GLY A 169 -0.02 -18.39 7.49
C GLY A 169 -1.42 -18.12 6.96
N SER A 170 -2.45 -18.43 7.73
CA SER A 170 -3.78 -17.86 7.52
C SER A 170 -3.81 -16.52 8.24
N PHE A 171 -4.30 -15.49 7.58
CA PHE A 171 -4.49 -14.18 8.21
C PHE A 171 -5.93 -13.76 7.98
N SER A 172 -6.72 -13.73 9.04
CA SER A 172 -8.12 -13.33 9.02
C SER A 172 -8.25 -11.80 9.14
N GLU A 173 -9.38 -11.26 8.72
CA GLU A 173 -9.68 -9.84 8.94
C GLU A 173 -9.65 -9.46 10.43
N ASP A 174 -10.06 -10.39 11.31
CA ASP A 174 -10.05 -10.15 12.76
C ASP A 174 -8.63 -10.05 13.33
N GLU A 175 -7.67 -10.81 12.78
CA GLU A 175 -6.26 -10.69 13.15
C GLU A 175 -5.66 -9.35 12.68
N ILE A 176 -6.08 -8.84 11.50
CA ILE A 176 -5.69 -7.50 11.04
C ILE A 176 -6.26 -6.43 11.98
N ARG A 177 -7.55 -6.51 12.31
CA ARG A 177 -8.19 -5.59 13.27
C ARG A 177 -7.48 -5.62 14.62
N HIS A 178 -7.13 -6.81 15.08
CA HIS A 178 -6.42 -6.98 16.34
C HIS A 178 -5.02 -6.35 16.30
N LEU A 179 -4.26 -6.56 15.21
CA LEU A 179 -2.96 -5.93 15.02
C LEU A 179 -3.05 -4.41 15.04
N ILE A 180 -3.99 -3.84 14.27
CA ILE A 180 -4.21 -2.39 14.25
C ILE A 180 -4.52 -1.88 15.65
N ARG A 181 -5.41 -2.55 16.37
CA ARG A 181 -5.78 -2.19 17.75
C ARG A 181 -4.58 -2.17 18.68
N ILE A 182 -3.75 -3.22 18.68
CA ILE A 182 -2.54 -3.30 19.53
C ILE A 182 -1.59 -2.14 19.23
N VAL A 183 -1.36 -1.84 17.95
CA VAL A 183 -0.46 -0.75 17.57
C VAL A 183 -1.05 0.61 17.95
N VAL A 184 -2.34 0.81 17.67
CA VAL A 184 -3.04 2.06 17.97
C VAL A 184 -3.14 2.30 19.48
N GLU A 185 -3.41 1.30 20.29
CA GLU A 185 -3.37 1.42 21.75
C GLU A 185 -1.97 1.82 22.24
N GLY A 186 -0.91 1.35 21.57
CA GLY A 186 0.46 1.75 21.86
C GLY A 186 0.80 3.19 21.45
N ILE A 187 0.16 3.73 20.38
CA ILE A 187 0.35 5.10 19.88
C ILE A 187 -0.79 6.05 20.29
N GLY A 188 -1.85 5.52 20.90
CA GLY A 188 -2.99 6.29 21.39
C GLY A 188 -2.58 7.28 22.46
N GLU A 189 -3.41 8.31 22.64
CA GLU A 189 -3.21 9.29 23.72
C GLU A 189 -3.33 8.60 25.08
N ARG A 190 -2.30 8.71 25.91
CA ARG A 190 -2.38 8.21 27.29
C ARG A 190 -3.27 9.16 28.10
N PRO A 191 -4.31 8.66 28.80
CA PRO A 191 -5.06 9.50 29.72
C PRO A 191 -4.05 10.13 30.70
N VAL A 192 -4.03 11.45 30.75
CA VAL A 192 -3.23 12.17 31.75
C VAL A 192 -3.72 11.69 33.12
N ALA A 193 -2.90 10.95 33.85
CA ALA A 193 -3.17 10.57 35.22
C ALA A 193 -3.40 11.88 35.97
N ARG A 194 -4.67 12.16 36.34
CA ARG A 194 -4.96 13.27 37.22
C ARG A 194 -4.17 13.04 38.49
N ARG A 195 -3.08 13.82 38.66
CA ARG A 195 -2.45 13.94 39.99
C ARG A 195 -3.54 14.43 40.93
N THR A 196 -4.15 13.52 41.64
CA THR A 196 -4.90 13.82 42.84
C THR A 196 -3.91 14.43 43.81
N GLY A 197 -3.91 15.79 43.89
CA GLY A 197 -3.17 16.50 44.89
C GLY A 197 -3.72 16.10 46.27
N GLN A 198 -2.84 15.64 47.11
CA GLN A 198 -2.96 15.72 48.55
C GLN A 198 -2.33 17.02 49.01
#